data_beb4fd1aecc520d11412a0efad9381db
#
_entry.id   beb4fd1aecc520d11412a0efad9381db
#
_cell.length_a   1.000
_cell.length_b   1.000
_cell.length_c   1.000
_cell.angle_alpha   90.00
_cell.angle_beta   90.00
_cell.angle_gamma   90.00
#
_symmetry.space_group_name_H-M   'P 1'
#
loop_
_entity.id
_entity.type
_entity.pdbx_description
1 polymer ?
#
loop_
_entity_poly.entity_id
_entity_poly.type
_entity_poly.pdbx_seq_one_letter_code
_entity_poly.pdbx_strand_id
1 'polypeptide(L)'
;RALNEVARILQNSDEEVEVYASENQVAFKWTDTTIVSRLIEGQFPSYERVIPQQHSTLIVVEREAFQESVERVSIMGQDEFGTVRLSARDTTLTVSANAPEVGRALDEISAIKVTEGNGEIALKARFITDVLKAVDDDEIAIKMTGGSTSPVILTQVESEPAKPVRFLYLIMPVSLNV
;
A
#
# COMPACT_ATOMS: atom_id res chain seq x y z
N ARG A 1 -0.09 -14.04 11.60
CA ARG A 1 -1.07 -15.02 12.08
C ARG A 1 -1.43 -14.76 13.54
N ALA A 2 -0.47 -14.72 14.49
CA ALA A 2 -0.73 -14.45 15.90
C ALA A 2 -1.43 -13.11 16.14
N LEU A 3 -0.97 -12.00 15.54
CA LEU A 3 -1.60 -10.69 15.66
C LEU A 3 -3.06 -10.69 15.16
N ASN A 4 -3.36 -11.39 14.09
CA ASN A 4 -4.74 -11.50 13.58
C ASN A 4 -5.63 -12.25 14.60
N GLU A 5 -5.10 -13.25 15.30
CA GLU A 5 -5.83 -13.97 16.32
C GLU A 5 -6.06 -13.11 17.57
N VAL A 6 -5.05 -12.35 17.99
CA VAL A 6 -5.19 -11.34 19.06
C VAL A 6 -6.27 -10.33 18.69
N ALA A 7 -6.21 -9.73 17.50
CA ALA A 7 -7.20 -8.78 17.03
C ALA A 7 -8.62 -9.37 16.97
N ARG A 8 -8.76 -10.64 16.55
CA ARG A 8 -10.06 -11.32 16.48
C ARG A 8 -10.68 -11.54 17.87
N ILE A 9 -9.85 -11.89 18.85
CA ILE A 9 -10.34 -12.15 20.22
C ILE A 9 -10.68 -10.84 20.92
N LEU A 10 -9.88 -9.79 20.69
CA LEU A 10 -10.10 -8.46 21.28
C LEU A 10 -11.16 -7.62 20.54
N GLN A 11 -11.78 -8.16 19.52
CA GLN A 11 -12.80 -7.45 18.77
C GLN A 11 -13.91 -6.97 19.69
N ASN A 12 -14.13 -5.63 19.73
CA ASN A 12 -15.07 -4.95 20.62
C ASN A 12 -14.69 -4.98 22.12
N SER A 13 -13.43 -5.11 22.49
CA SER A 13 -12.95 -4.99 23.86
C SER A 13 -12.10 -3.72 24.02
N ASP A 14 -12.34 -2.97 25.08
CA ASP A 14 -11.54 -1.83 25.51
C ASP A 14 -10.45 -2.22 26.52
N GLU A 15 -10.18 -3.51 26.69
CA GLU A 15 -9.19 -4.01 27.63
C GLU A 15 -7.76 -3.66 27.20
N GLU A 16 -6.95 -3.28 28.18
CA GLU A 16 -5.51 -3.08 27.95
C GLU A 16 -4.81 -4.42 27.75
N VAL A 17 -3.93 -4.48 26.74
CA VAL A 17 -3.14 -5.65 26.41
C VAL A 17 -1.69 -5.43 26.81
N GLU A 18 -1.19 -6.25 27.72
CA GLU A 18 0.23 -6.29 28.06
C GLU A 18 0.97 -7.10 27.00
N VAL A 19 2.06 -6.53 26.46
CA VAL A 19 2.91 -7.18 25.45
C VAL A 19 4.29 -7.47 26.04
N TYR A 20 4.64 -8.73 26.08
CA TYR A 20 5.95 -9.19 26.53
C TYR A 20 6.74 -9.77 25.35
N ALA A 21 7.97 -9.32 25.13
CA ALA A 21 8.84 -9.82 24.09
C ALA A 21 10.14 -10.38 24.68
N SER A 22 10.59 -11.51 24.18
CA SER A 22 11.89 -12.10 24.43
C SER A 22 12.63 -12.30 23.11
N GLU A 23 13.82 -12.92 23.13
CA GLU A 23 14.61 -13.14 21.90
C GLU A 23 13.86 -13.93 20.82
N ASN A 24 13.01 -14.88 21.20
CA ASN A 24 12.37 -15.80 20.26
C ASN A 24 10.85 -15.93 20.43
N GLN A 25 10.25 -15.19 21.37
CA GLN A 25 8.82 -15.28 21.66
C GLN A 25 8.23 -13.90 21.94
N VAL A 26 6.93 -13.77 21.65
CA VAL A 26 6.08 -12.66 22.07
C VAL A 26 4.85 -13.24 22.78
N ALA A 27 4.47 -12.63 23.90
CA ALA A 27 3.25 -12.94 24.61
C ALA A 27 2.35 -11.70 24.69
N PHE A 28 1.06 -11.93 24.48
CA PHE A 28 -0.01 -10.94 24.65
C PHE A 28 -0.88 -11.43 25.79
N LYS A 29 -1.03 -10.61 26.83
CA LYS A 29 -1.81 -10.95 28.03
C LYS A 29 -2.85 -9.88 28.30
N TRP A 30 -4.06 -10.31 28.58
CA TRP A 30 -5.16 -9.46 29.06
C TRP A 30 -6.11 -10.29 29.89
N THR A 31 -6.64 -9.69 30.95
CA THR A 31 -7.53 -10.34 31.94
C THR A 31 -7.06 -11.80 32.23
N ASP A 32 -7.81 -12.79 31.82
CA ASP A 32 -7.53 -14.21 32.06
C ASP A 32 -6.95 -14.95 30.85
N THR A 33 -6.60 -14.22 29.81
CA THR A 33 -6.13 -14.82 28.56
C THR A 33 -4.67 -14.48 28.27
N THR A 34 -3.91 -15.45 27.83
CA THR A 34 -2.54 -15.25 27.36
C THR A 34 -2.33 -15.98 26.02
N ILE A 35 -1.88 -15.25 25.02
CA ILE A 35 -1.45 -15.81 23.73
C ILE A 35 0.07 -15.69 23.62
N VAL A 36 0.74 -16.81 23.37
CA VAL A 36 2.18 -16.87 23.15
C VAL A 36 2.45 -17.29 21.70
N SER A 37 3.35 -16.60 21.03
CA SER A 37 3.79 -16.94 19.68
C SER A 37 5.31 -16.91 19.59
N ARG A 38 5.86 -17.78 18.76
CA ARG A 38 7.28 -17.67 18.37
C ARG A 38 7.48 -16.51 17.41
N LEU A 39 8.59 -15.82 17.58
CA LEU A 39 9.07 -14.84 16.60
C LEU A 39 9.64 -15.56 15.37
N ILE A 40 9.62 -14.89 14.25
CA ILE A 40 10.28 -15.35 13.02
C ILE A 40 11.79 -15.25 13.25
N GLU A 41 12.51 -16.32 12.95
CA GLU A 41 13.97 -16.31 13.02
C GLU A 41 14.57 -15.43 11.94
N GLY A 42 15.64 -14.73 12.27
CA GLY A 42 16.39 -13.89 11.36
C GLY A 42 16.40 -12.42 11.74
N GLN A 43 17.29 -11.69 11.10
CA GLN A 43 17.44 -10.26 11.29
C GLN A 43 16.40 -9.51 10.44
N PHE A 44 15.66 -8.59 11.03
CA PHE A 44 14.73 -7.75 10.28
C PHE A 44 15.52 -6.95 9.22
N PRO A 45 15.11 -6.95 7.93
CA PRO A 45 15.80 -6.22 6.89
C PRO A 45 15.88 -4.72 7.19
N SER A 46 17.00 -4.09 6.85
CA SER A 46 17.12 -2.63 6.93
C SER A 46 16.24 -1.97 5.88
N TYR A 47 14.98 -1.72 6.23
CA TYR A 47 13.96 -1.13 5.33
C TYR A 47 14.34 0.29 4.88
N GLU A 48 15.12 1.02 5.67
CA GLU A 48 15.60 2.36 5.33
C GLU A 48 16.39 2.38 4.01
N ARG A 49 17.10 1.27 3.70
CA ARG A 49 17.88 1.13 2.46
C ARG A 49 17.03 0.90 1.21
N VAL A 50 15.80 0.45 1.38
CA VAL A 50 14.89 0.19 0.26
C VAL A 50 13.91 1.34 0.02
N ILE A 51 13.83 2.31 0.94
CA ILE A 51 13.04 3.53 0.75
C ILE A 51 13.78 4.47 -0.19
N PRO A 52 13.26 4.74 -1.41
CA PRO A 52 13.86 5.68 -2.33
C PRO A 52 13.93 7.09 -1.73
N GLN A 53 15.08 7.72 -1.84
CA GLN A 53 15.30 9.10 -1.36
C GLN A 53 14.83 10.15 -2.38
N GLN A 54 14.64 9.75 -3.62
CA GLN A 54 14.20 10.63 -4.72
C GLN A 54 13.08 9.94 -5.50
N HIS A 55 12.24 10.75 -6.10
CA HIS A 55 11.19 10.29 -7.01
C HIS A 55 11.20 11.17 -8.27
N SER A 56 10.90 10.57 -9.40
CA SER A 56 10.77 11.28 -10.70
C SER A 56 9.34 11.76 -10.93
N THR A 57 8.37 11.10 -10.32
CA THR A 57 6.94 11.40 -10.48
C THR A 57 6.26 11.40 -9.13
N LEU A 58 5.56 12.47 -8.82
CA LEU A 58 4.66 12.57 -7.67
C LEU A 58 3.26 12.85 -8.20
N ILE A 59 2.30 12.04 -7.75
CA ILE A 59 0.88 12.21 -8.08
C ILE A 59 0.13 12.32 -6.76
N VAL A 60 -0.75 13.31 -6.67
CA VAL A 60 -1.70 13.44 -5.56
C VAL A 60 -3.10 13.23 -6.12
N VAL A 61 -3.83 12.31 -5.51
CA VAL A 61 -5.20 11.98 -5.89
C VAL A 61 -6.10 11.93 -4.66
N GLU A 62 -7.38 12.05 -4.87
CA GLU A 62 -8.38 11.76 -3.85
C GLU A 62 -8.34 10.25 -3.52
N ARG A 63 -8.23 9.91 -2.23
CA ARG A 63 -8.06 8.55 -1.76
C ARG A 63 -9.21 7.63 -2.15
N GLU A 64 -10.45 8.09 -1.96
CA GLU A 64 -11.65 7.30 -2.22
C GLU A 64 -11.82 7.02 -3.72
N ALA A 65 -11.67 8.05 -4.57
CA ALA A 65 -11.72 7.89 -6.02
C ALA A 65 -10.65 6.92 -6.53
N PHE A 66 -9.44 6.97 -5.95
CA PHE A 66 -8.36 6.04 -6.31
C PHE A 66 -8.68 4.61 -5.86
N GLN A 67 -9.22 4.43 -4.64
CA GLN A 67 -9.62 3.12 -4.14
C GLN A 67 -10.68 2.48 -5.03
N GLU A 68 -11.77 3.20 -5.31
CA GLU A 68 -12.85 2.71 -6.17
C GLU A 68 -12.37 2.35 -7.57
N SER A 69 -11.50 3.16 -8.16
CA SER A 69 -10.93 2.91 -9.47
C SER A 69 -10.10 1.62 -9.48
N VAL A 70 -9.21 1.45 -8.49
CA VAL A 70 -8.41 0.23 -8.36
C VAL A 70 -9.29 -0.99 -8.14
N GLU A 71 -10.31 -0.90 -7.30
CA GLU A 71 -11.26 -2.00 -7.03
C GLU A 71 -12.03 -2.38 -8.30
N ARG A 72 -12.56 -1.42 -9.06
CA ARG A 72 -13.27 -1.68 -10.33
C ARG A 72 -12.36 -2.33 -11.37
N VAL A 73 -11.19 -1.77 -11.58
CA VAL A 73 -10.26 -2.24 -12.63
C VAL A 73 -9.65 -3.59 -12.28
N SER A 74 -9.40 -3.86 -10.99
CA SER A 74 -8.81 -5.12 -10.53
C SER A 74 -9.65 -6.36 -10.82
N ILE A 75 -10.96 -6.21 -11.04
CA ILE A 75 -11.86 -7.30 -11.44
C ILE A 75 -11.40 -7.96 -12.74
N MET A 76 -10.75 -7.19 -13.63
CA MET A 76 -10.18 -7.68 -14.89
C MET A 76 -8.74 -8.20 -14.75
N GLY A 77 -8.14 -8.13 -13.56
CA GLY A 77 -6.80 -8.70 -13.31
C GLY A 77 -6.84 -10.22 -13.38
N GLN A 78 -5.89 -10.84 -14.11
CA GLN A 78 -5.86 -12.28 -14.35
C GLN A 78 -5.34 -13.15 -13.20
N ASP A 79 -4.73 -12.55 -12.20
CA ASP A 79 -4.13 -13.28 -11.10
C ASP A 79 -4.92 -13.14 -9.80
N GLU A 80 -4.62 -14.02 -8.82
CA GLU A 80 -5.28 -14.08 -7.52
C GLU A 80 -5.35 -12.73 -6.79
N PHE A 81 -4.47 -11.78 -7.11
CA PHE A 81 -4.37 -10.48 -6.44
C PHE A 81 -4.73 -9.29 -7.35
N GLY A 82 -5.17 -9.55 -8.58
CA GLY A 82 -5.52 -8.54 -9.57
C GLY A 82 -4.38 -7.56 -9.84
N THR A 83 -3.59 -7.76 -10.89
CA THR A 83 -2.56 -6.79 -11.26
C THR A 83 -3.17 -5.61 -11.99
N VAL A 84 -2.88 -4.40 -11.53
CA VAL A 84 -3.27 -3.15 -12.18
C VAL A 84 -2.03 -2.37 -12.60
N ARG A 85 -2.15 -1.65 -13.70
CA ARG A 85 -1.15 -0.71 -14.21
C ARG A 85 -1.59 0.70 -13.89
N LEU A 86 -0.71 1.47 -13.26
CA LEU A 86 -0.87 2.90 -13.03
C LEU A 86 -0.04 3.65 -14.06
N SER A 87 -0.62 4.63 -14.72
CA SER A 87 0.07 5.52 -15.66
C SER A 87 -0.31 6.97 -15.37
N ALA A 88 0.70 7.77 -15.04
CA ALA A 88 0.53 9.21 -14.81
C ALA A 88 0.90 9.99 -16.05
N ARG A 89 0.00 10.86 -16.50
CA ARG A 89 0.26 11.80 -17.58
C ARG A 89 -0.49 13.09 -17.32
N ASP A 90 0.20 14.21 -17.48
CA ASP A 90 -0.36 15.54 -17.26
C ASP A 90 -1.08 15.64 -15.90
N THR A 91 -2.39 15.77 -15.89
CA THR A 91 -3.23 15.86 -14.69
C THR A 91 -4.09 14.61 -14.51
N THR A 92 -3.72 13.49 -15.11
CA THR A 92 -4.53 12.27 -15.09
C THR A 92 -3.72 11.09 -14.59
N LEU A 93 -4.30 10.34 -13.66
CA LEU A 93 -3.86 9.00 -13.30
C LEU A 93 -4.77 7.98 -13.98
N THR A 94 -4.23 7.22 -14.90
CA THR A 94 -4.93 6.11 -15.54
C THR A 94 -4.65 4.82 -14.77
N VAL A 95 -5.71 4.14 -14.37
CA VAL A 95 -5.66 2.78 -13.79
C VAL A 95 -6.16 1.81 -14.85
N SER A 96 -5.39 0.79 -15.20
CA SER A 96 -5.79 -0.18 -16.22
C SER A 96 -5.40 -1.60 -15.85
N ALA A 97 -6.17 -2.58 -16.37
CA ALA A 97 -5.85 -4.00 -16.33
C ALA A 97 -6.18 -4.63 -17.67
N ASN A 98 -5.46 -5.66 -18.03
CA ASN A 98 -5.64 -6.37 -19.28
C ASN A 98 -5.68 -7.88 -19.02
N ALA A 99 -6.74 -8.52 -19.49
CA ALA A 99 -6.91 -9.95 -19.49
C ALA A 99 -7.10 -10.41 -20.95
N PRO A 100 -6.09 -11.05 -21.59
CA PRO A 100 -6.10 -11.36 -23.03
C PRO A 100 -7.38 -12.06 -23.51
N GLU A 101 -7.96 -12.94 -22.69
CA GLU A 101 -9.16 -13.71 -23.08
C GLU A 101 -10.48 -13.04 -22.67
N VAL A 102 -10.46 -12.05 -21.79
CA VAL A 102 -11.66 -11.44 -21.20
C VAL A 102 -11.85 -10.01 -21.69
N GLY A 103 -10.76 -9.25 -21.81
CA GLY A 103 -10.80 -7.86 -22.26
C GLY A 103 -9.90 -6.93 -21.46
N ARG A 104 -10.17 -5.64 -21.59
CA ARG A 104 -9.42 -4.57 -20.93
C ARG A 104 -10.36 -3.71 -20.10
N ALA A 105 -9.94 -3.39 -18.88
CA ALA A 105 -10.53 -2.34 -18.06
C ALA A 105 -9.59 -1.12 -18.03
N LEU A 106 -10.18 0.06 -18.08
CA LEU A 106 -9.48 1.33 -17.97
C LEU A 106 -10.35 2.32 -17.23
N ASP A 107 -9.78 3.03 -16.29
CA ASP A 107 -10.41 4.10 -15.55
C ASP A 107 -9.44 5.28 -15.42
N GLU A 108 -9.95 6.51 -15.42
CA GLU A 108 -9.16 7.72 -15.36
C GLU A 108 -9.59 8.58 -14.17
N ILE A 109 -8.62 9.00 -13.38
CA ILE A 109 -8.82 9.82 -12.20
C ILE A 109 -8.11 11.14 -12.42
N SER A 110 -8.80 12.25 -12.16
CA SER A 110 -8.19 13.56 -12.12
C SER A 110 -7.20 13.65 -10.95
N ALA A 111 -5.94 13.94 -11.25
CA ALA A 111 -4.95 14.18 -10.22
C ALA A 111 -5.06 15.62 -9.72
N ILE A 112 -4.97 15.80 -8.40
CA ILE A 112 -4.96 17.10 -7.74
C ILE A 112 -3.62 17.80 -8.03
N LYS A 113 -2.54 17.02 -8.06
CA LYS A 113 -1.20 17.48 -8.36
C LYS A 113 -0.39 16.39 -9.07
N VAL A 114 0.31 16.76 -10.11
CA VAL A 114 1.33 15.94 -10.75
C VAL A 114 2.60 16.78 -10.88
N THR A 115 3.74 16.24 -10.40
CA THR A 115 5.04 16.81 -10.70
C THR A 115 5.65 16.12 -11.91
N GLU A 116 6.65 16.76 -12.50
CA GLU A 116 7.31 16.33 -13.75
C GLU A 116 7.58 14.83 -13.82
N GLY A 117 7.27 14.25 -14.96
CA GLY A 117 7.58 12.87 -15.31
C GLY A 117 6.32 12.05 -15.66
N ASN A 118 6.45 11.29 -16.75
CA ASN A 118 5.49 10.24 -17.07
C ASN A 118 5.91 8.99 -16.30
N GLY A 119 5.11 8.59 -15.30
CA GLY A 119 5.33 7.37 -14.52
C GLY A 119 4.39 6.27 -14.99
N GLU A 120 4.93 5.08 -15.24
CA GLU A 120 4.12 3.89 -15.50
C GLU A 120 4.64 2.72 -14.68
N ILE A 121 3.74 2.02 -13.98
CA ILE A 121 4.11 0.91 -13.12
C ILE A 121 2.96 -0.08 -12.94
N ALA A 122 3.30 -1.36 -12.77
CA ALA A 122 2.32 -2.40 -12.47
C ALA A 122 2.42 -2.84 -11.01
N LEU A 123 1.30 -2.89 -10.33
CA LEU A 123 1.20 -3.24 -8.92
C LEU A 123 0.09 -4.27 -8.69
N LYS A 124 0.20 -5.04 -7.62
CA LYS A 124 -0.91 -5.85 -7.12
C LYS A 124 -1.96 -4.94 -6.50
N ALA A 125 -3.17 -4.96 -7.04
CA ALA A 125 -4.29 -4.14 -6.58
C ALA A 125 -4.56 -4.28 -5.09
N ARG A 126 -4.46 -5.51 -4.56
CA ARG A 126 -4.64 -5.79 -3.15
C ARG A 126 -3.74 -4.95 -2.25
N PHE A 127 -2.45 -4.80 -2.59
CA PHE A 127 -1.55 -4.00 -1.76
C PHE A 127 -1.92 -2.52 -1.76
N ILE A 128 -2.44 -2.01 -2.89
CA ILE A 128 -2.94 -0.64 -2.96
C ILE A 128 -4.19 -0.50 -2.10
N THR A 129 -5.17 -1.38 -2.25
CA THR A 129 -6.43 -1.31 -1.49
C THR A 129 -6.25 -1.53 0.00
N ASP A 130 -5.32 -2.40 0.41
CA ASP A 130 -4.97 -2.60 1.83
C ASP A 130 -4.44 -1.31 2.46
N VAL A 131 -3.61 -0.53 1.73
CA VAL A 131 -3.13 0.79 2.19
C VAL A 131 -4.28 1.78 2.28
N LEU A 132 -5.08 1.91 1.19
CA LEU A 132 -6.14 2.91 1.11
C LEU A 132 -7.24 2.70 2.16
N LYS A 133 -7.47 1.45 2.58
CA LYS A 133 -8.38 1.10 3.69
C LYS A 133 -7.81 1.35 5.08
N ALA A 134 -6.48 1.44 5.19
CA ALA A 134 -5.80 1.63 6.48
C ALA A 134 -5.50 3.10 6.81
N VAL A 135 -5.76 4.02 5.89
CA VAL A 135 -5.52 5.46 6.06
C VAL A 135 -6.82 6.23 5.98
N ASP A 136 -6.92 7.28 6.80
CA ASP A 136 -8.14 8.12 6.92
C ASP A 136 -8.00 9.48 6.20
N ASP A 137 -6.88 9.70 5.50
CA ASP A 137 -6.65 10.95 4.77
C ASP A 137 -7.55 11.03 3.52
N ASP A 138 -8.06 12.21 3.19
CA ASP A 138 -8.86 12.45 1.98
C ASP A 138 -8.02 12.34 0.71
N GLU A 139 -6.74 12.68 0.82
CA GLU A 139 -5.80 12.69 -0.30
C GLU A 139 -4.60 11.79 -0.02
N ILE A 140 -4.06 11.18 -1.07
CA ILE A 140 -2.88 10.35 -1.01
C ILE A 140 -1.84 10.75 -2.05
N ALA A 141 -0.58 10.74 -1.64
CA ALA A 141 0.56 10.99 -2.51
C ALA A 141 1.17 9.66 -2.97
N ILE A 142 1.31 9.50 -4.28
CA ILE A 142 1.93 8.36 -4.95
C ILE A 142 3.26 8.83 -5.53
N LYS A 143 4.38 8.28 -5.05
CA LYS A 143 5.73 8.62 -5.48
C LYS A 143 6.33 7.46 -6.27
N MET A 144 6.72 7.71 -7.52
CA MET A 144 7.37 6.74 -8.40
C MET A 144 8.79 7.20 -8.72
N THR A 145 9.73 6.26 -8.79
CA THR A 145 11.16 6.55 -9.02
C THR A 145 11.59 6.40 -10.47
N GLY A 146 10.65 6.08 -11.38
CA GLY A 146 10.89 6.04 -12.83
C GLY A 146 11.39 4.72 -13.40
N GLY A 147 11.62 3.70 -12.59
CA GLY A 147 11.99 2.35 -13.07
C GLY A 147 10.84 1.35 -12.91
N SER A 148 10.65 0.47 -13.90
CA SER A 148 9.62 -0.58 -13.85
C SER A 148 9.82 -1.61 -12.74
N THR A 149 11.00 -1.63 -12.12
CA THR A 149 11.37 -2.53 -11.02
C THR A 149 11.55 -1.78 -9.69
N SER A 150 11.44 -0.46 -9.71
CA SER A 150 11.62 0.36 -8.52
C SER A 150 10.34 0.45 -7.70
N PRO A 151 10.44 0.48 -6.37
CA PRO A 151 9.25 0.54 -5.52
C PRO A 151 8.46 1.83 -5.70
N VAL A 152 7.16 1.73 -5.46
CA VAL A 152 6.25 2.88 -5.32
C VAL A 152 6.04 3.17 -3.86
N ILE A 153 6.00 4.44 -3.50
CA ILE A 153 5.67 4.88 -2.14
C ILE A 153 4.28 5.52 -2.15
N LEU A 154 3.42 5.05 -1.26
CA LEU A 154 2.19 5.73 -0.90
C LEU A 154 2.38 6.38 0.47
N THR A 155 2.06 7.67 0.56
CA THR A 155 2.22 8.44 1.79
C THR A 155 1.18 9.55 1.88
N GLN A 156 1.08 10.19 3.04
CA GLN A 156 0.29 11.40 3.19
C GLN A 156 0.82 12.52 2.27
N VAL A 157 -0.05 13.43 1.93
CA VAL A 157 0.35 14.64 1.19
C VAL A 157 1.19 15.54 2.09
N GLU A 158 2.30 16.03 1.58
CA GLU A 158 3.16 16.96 2.31
C GLU A 158 2.44 18.29 2.52
N SER A 159 2.44 18.78 3.76
CA SER A 159 1.83 20.06 4.14
C SER A 159 2.90 21.09 4.50
N GLU A 160 2.58 22.36 4.32
CA GLU A 160 3.38 23.47 4.87
C GLU A 160 2.64 24.10 6.06
N PRO A 161 3.26 24.21 7.26
CA PRO A 161 4.58 23.65 7.60
C PRO A 161 4.60 22.12 7.59
N ALA A 162 5.77 21.55 7.34
CA ALA A 162 5.98 20.11 7.27
C ALA A 162 5.54 19.42 8.57
N LYS A 163 4.63 18.47 8.45
CA LYS A 163 4.20 17.61 9.56
C LYS A 163 5.00 16.30 9.54
N PRO A 164 5.18 15.65 10.71
CA PRO A 164 5.78 14.33 10.74
C PRO A 164 5.05 13.35 9.82
N VAL A 165 5.83 12.51 9.14
CA VAL A 165 5.25 11.42 8.33
C VAL A 165 4.51 10.46 9.25
N ARG A 166 3.19 10.30 9.06
CA ARG A 166 2.34 9.41 9.86
C ARG A 166 2.36 7.99 9.32
N PHE A 167 2.47 7.83 8.01
CA PHE A 167 2.57 6.54 7.35
C PHE A 167 3.40 6.63 6.08
N LEU A 168 4.05 5.53 5.77
CA LEU A 168 4.75 5.29 4.51
C LEU A 168 4.55 3.83 4.14
N TYR A 169 3.97 3.59 2.97
CA TYR A 169 3.84 2.26 2.42
C TYR A 169 4.69 2.12 1.17
N LEU A 170 5.53 1.11 1.16
CA LEU A 170 6.37 0.77 0.02
C LEU A 170 5.82 -0.48 -0.66
N ILE A 171 5.48 -0.36 -1.93
CA ILE A 171 4.95 -1.46 -2.73
C ILE A 171 5.93 -1.78 -3.86
N MET A 172 6.37 -3.04 -3.91
CA MET A 172 7.21 -3.53 -5.00
C MET A 172 6.38 -3.76 -6.25
N PRO A 173 6.86 -3.35 -7.43
CA PRO A 173 6.16 -3.58 -8.67
C PRO A 173 6.15 -5.05 -9.09
N VAL A 174 5.24 -5.37 -9.99
CA VAL A 174 5.16 -6.65 -10.66
C VAL A 174 5.79 -6.51 -12.04
N SER A 175 6.69 -7.43 -12.39
CA SER A 175 7.17 -7.52 -13.77
C SER A 175 6.02 -7.97 -14.66
N LEU A 176 5.59 -7.11 -15.58
CA LEU A 176 4.72 -7.54 -16.66
C LEU A 176 5.62 -8.26 -17.68
N ASN A 177 5.49 -9.59 -17.76
CA ASN A 177 6.01 -10.31 -18.89
C ASN A 177 5.23 -9.81 -20.12
N VAL A 178 5.92 -9.07 -20.98
CA VAL A 178 5.43 -8.62 -22.29
C VAL A 178 5.49 -9.79 -23.25
#